data_db4bc12b86f17968fc2892ef6c6a1b9b
#
_entry.id   db4bc12b86f17968fc2892ef6c6a1b9b
#
_cell.length_a   1.000
_cell.length_b   1.000
_cell.length_c   1.000
_cell.angle_alpha   90.00
_cell.angle_beta   90.00
_cell.angle_gamma   90.00
#
_symmetry.space_group_name_H-M   'P 1'
#
loop_
_entity.id
_entity.type
_entity.pdbx_description
1 polymer ?
#
loop_
_entity_poly.entity_id
_entity_poly.type
_entity_poly.pdbx_seq_one_letter_code
_entity_poly.pdbx_strand_id
1 'polypeptide(L)'
;MNLLTEREYYKPFNYPWAFEHYKSQQHMHWLPDEVNLADDLRDYREKLTDGNKVLITQIFRFFTQADVDVCCGYAKHYLPTFKQPEVRMMLSAFAAMEAVHQEAYSLLLETLGFGDEEYQEFMKHKAMMDKHEHLSNFGMDTPMNIAKTMAIYSGFTEGVQLFSSFAILLNFPRHNLMKGMGQIVTWSIRDETLHVEGMSQLFRTFIAENPELWNDELKYEIYCAAERTVELEDAFIDLCFEGADVPDLTPGEIKEYIRYIADRRLLGLGMKKIFGSEENPLPWLDYMLNAVEHANFFENRATEYARASTTGNWQDIFK
;
A
#
# COMPACT_ATOMS: atom_id res chain seq x y z
N MET A 1 7.84 -4.19 29.91
CA MET A 1 7.01 -4.88 28.91
C MET A 1 7.51 -4.40 27.57
N ASN A 2 7.61 -5.28 26.59
CA ASN A 2 8.04 -4.96 25.24
C ASN A 2 7.00 -5.46 24.21
N LEU A 3 7.21 -5.16 22.94
CA LEU A 3 6.32 -5.50 21.82
C LEU A 3 5.96 -7.00 21.74
N LEU A 4 6.87 -7.88 22.15
CA LEU A 4 6.72 -9.35 22.10
C LEU A 4 6.14 -9.94 23.39
N THR A 5 6.00 -9.15 24.46
CA THR A 5 5.47 -9.63 25.74
C THR A 5 3.96 -9.67 25.71
N GLU A 6 3.39 -10.83 26.03
CA GLU A 6 1.94 -11.02 26.11
C GLU A 6 1.34 -10.21 27.28
N ARG A 7 0.13 -9.70 27.09
CA ARG A 7 -0.62 -8.95 28.09
C ARG A 7 -2.07 -9.43 28.10
N GLU A 8 -2.58 -9.75 29.29
CA GLU A 8 -3.92 -10.30 29.49
C GLU A 8 -5.05 -9.25 29.59
N TYR A 9 -4.70 -7.95 29.63
CA TYR A 9 -5.66 -6.86 29.78
C TYR A 9 -5.54 -5.85 28.65
N TYR A 10 -6.65 -5.18 28.35
CA TYR A 10 -6.75 -4.27 27.20
C TYR A 10 -6.02 -2.95 27.42
N LYS A 11 -6.19 -2.28 28.57
CA LYS A 11 -5.62 -0.96 28.91
C LYS A 11 -4.89 -0.98 30.26
N PRO A 12 -3.92 -0.05 30.48
CA PRO A 12 -3.48 1.06 29.63
C PRO A 12 -2.64 0.59 28.45
N PHE A 13 -2.61 1.36 27.34
CA PHE A 13 -1.78 1.09 26.19
C PHE A 13 -0.31 1.45 26.44
N ASN A 14 0.62 0.58 26.03
CA ASN A 14 2.05 0.83 26.06
C ASN A 14 2.52 1.56 24.79
N TYR A 15 1.80 1.36 23.68
CA TYR A 15 2.09 1.91 22.35
C TYR A 15 0.87 2.67 21.80
N PRO A 16 0.51 3.82 22.42
CA PRO A 16 -0.70 4.58 22.01
C PRO A 16 -0.71 4.95 20.52
N TRP A 17 0.46 5.17 19.92
CA TRP A 17 0.61 5.44 18.50
C TRP A 17 0.02 4.33 17.60
N ALA A 18 0.12 3.07 18.00
CA ALA A 18 -0.46 1.95 17.24
C ALA A 18 -2.01 2.01 17.27
N PHE A 19 -2.58 2.42 18.40
CA PHE A 19 -4.02 2.65 18.49
C PHE A 19 -4.48 3.83 17.63
N GLU A 20 -3.68 4.89 17.50
CA GLU A 20 -3.99 6.02 16.62
C GLU A 20 -3.96 5.59 15.14
N HIS A 21 -2.98 4.77 14.70
CA HIS A 21 -2.97 4.21 13.34
C HIS A 21 -4.19 3.32 13.09
N TYR A 22 -4.56 2.47 14.06
CA TYR A 22 -5.82 1.71 13.98
C TYR A 22 -7.02 2.63 13.77
N LYS A 23 -7.13 3.72 14.55
CA LYS A 23 -8.22 4.68 14.42
C LYS A 23 -8.23 5.38 13.07
N SER A 24 -7.06 5.77 12.58
CA SER A 24 -6.91 6.39 11.25
C SER A 24 -7.42 5.46 10.16
N GLN A 25 -7.03 4.17 10.18
CA GLN A 25 -7.53 3.19 9.21
C GLN A 25 -9.05 3.02 9.27
N GLN A 26 -9.64 2.98 10.47
CA GLN A 26 -11.10 2.88 10.61
C GLN A 26 -11.83 4.12 10.04
N HIS A 27 -11.24 5.30 10.12
CA HIS A 27 -11.82 6.51 9.57
C HIS A 27 -11.68 6.62 8.05
N MET A 28 -10.69 5.94 7.46
CA MET A 28 -10.41 5.92 6.03
C MET A 28 -11.05 4.72 5.31
N HIS A 29 -11.82 3.89 6.02
CA HIS A 29 -12.43 2.69 5.43
C HIS A 29 -13.34 3.04 4.24
N TRP A 30 -13.25 2.21 3.22
CA TRP A 30 -14.05 2.29 2.00
C TRP A 30 -14.36 0.88 1.49
N LEU A 31 -15.31 0.78 0.57
CA LEU A 31 -15.67 -0.47 -0.10
C LEU A 31 -15.65 -0.27 -1.62
N PRO A 32 -15.29 -1.30 -2.41
CA PRO A 32 -15.23 -1.21 -3.87
C PRO A 32 -16.56 -0.79 -4.52
N ASP A 33 -17.69 -1.21 -3.93
CA ASP A 33 -19.04 -0.88 -4.40
C ASP A 33 -19.37 0.63 -4.36
N GLU A 34 -18.58 1.44 -3.66
CA GLU A 34 -18.74 2.89 -3.63
C GLU A 34 -18.27 3.57 -4.93
N VAL A 35 -17.55 2.83 -5.80
CA VAL A 35 -16.96 3.36 -7.03
C VAL A 35 -17.76 2.94 -8.26
N ASN A 36 -18.19 3.91 -9.08
CA ASN A 36 -18.85 3.63 -10.34
C ASN A 36 -17.83 3.43 -11.47
N LEU A 37 -17.73 2.21 -12.01
CA LEU A 37 -16.79 1.80 -13.06
C LEU A 37 -17.40 1.80 -14.48
N ALA A 38 -18.64 2.27 -14.68
CA ALA A 38 -19.31 2.23 -15.99
C ALA A 38 -18.58 3.07 -17.06
N ASP A 39 -18.04 4.23 -16.66
CA ASP A 39 -17.25 5.07 -17.56
C ASP A 39 -15.88 4.46 -17.85
N ASP A 40 -15.30 3.75 -16.90
CA ASP A 40 -13.99 3.06 -17.07
C ASP A 40 -14.09 1.95 -18.12
N LEU A 41 -15.17 1.17 -18.12
CA LEU A 41 -15.41 0.15 -19.13
C LEU A 41 -15.51 0.76 -20.55
N ARG A 42 -16.20 1.91 -20.68
CA ARG A 42 -16.28 2.63 -21.94
C ARG A 42 -14.93 3.19 -22.38
N ASP A 43 -14.20 3.81 -21.49
CA ASP A 43 -12.87 4.37 -21.74
C ASP A 43 -11.90 3.27 -22.18
N TYR A 44 -11.89 2.14 -21.47
CA TYR A 44 -11.08 0.98 -21.79
C TYR A 44 -11.34 0.44 -23.20
N ARG A 45 -12.62 0.29 -23.56
CA ARG A 45 -13.03 -0.28 -24.87
C ARG A 45 -12.80 0.65 -26.04
N GLU A 46 -13.13 1.93 -25.87
CA GLU A 46 -13.30 2.87 -26.98
C GLU A 46 -12.16 3.89 -27.12
N LYS A 47 -11.42 4.19 -26.02
CA LYS A 47 -10.46 5.27 -26.02
C LYS A 47 -9.00 4.81 -25.81
N LEU A 48 -8.78 3.71 -25.12
CA LEU A 48 -7.43 3.21 -24.88
C LEU A 48 -6.87 2.50 -26.11
N THR A 49 -5.58 2.71 -26.38
CA THR A 49 -4.82 1.92 -27.36
C THR A 49 -4.64 0.48 -26.86
N ASP A 50 -4.40 -0.46 -27.74
CA ASP A 50 -4.18 -1.85 -27.37
C ASP A 50 -2.96 -2.01 -26.45
N GLY A 51 -1.88 -1.23 -26.66
CA GLY A 51 -0.72 -1.20 -25.77
C GLY A 51 -1.07 -0.71 -24.37
N ASN A 52 -1.89 0.34 -24.23
CA ASN A 52 -2.32 0.85 -22.92
C ASN A 52 -3.28 -0.12 -22.21
N LYS A 53 -4.10 -0.87 -22.95
CA LYS A 53 -4.90 -1.96 -22.37
C LYS A 53 -4.02 -3.06 -21.81
N VAL A 54 -2.98 -3.48 -22.54
CA VAL A 54 -2.01 -4.47 -22.07
C VAL A 54 -1.31 -3.97 -20.80
N LEU A 55 -0.82 -2.73 -20.80
CA LEU A 55 -0.15 -2.12 -19.63
C LEU A 55 -1.04 -2.18 -18.38
N ILE A 56 -2.29 -1.71 -18.44
CA ILE A 56 -3.23 -1.74 -17.33
C ILE A 56 -3.47 -3.19 -16.87
N THR A 57 -3.66 -4.11 -17.81
CA THR A 57 -3.88 -5.52 -17.50
C THR A 57 -2.68 -6.14 -16.79
N GLN A 58 -1.44 -5.85 -17.23
CA GLN A 58 -0.23 -6.33 -16.54
C GLN A 58 -0.16 -5.86 -15.09
N ILE A 59 -0.52 -4.60 -14.83
CA ILE A 59 -0.54 -4.07 -13.47
C ILE A 59 -1.59 -4.79 -12.62
N PHE A 60 -2.80 -4.98 -13.12
CA PHE A 60 -3.87 -5.66 -12.35
C PHE A 60 -3.55 -7.12 -12.07
N ARG A 61 -2.93 -7.85 -13.02
CA ARG A 61 -2.42 -9.21 -12.81
C ARG A 61 -1.45 -9.30 -11.64
N PHE A 62 -0.59 -8.28 -11.50
CA PHE A 62 0.35 -8.23 -10.38
C PHE A 62 -0.35 -7.83 -9.08
N PHE A 63 -1.22 -6.83 -9.07
CA PHE A 63 -1.88 -6.32 -7.88
C PHE A 63 -2.74 -7.37 -7.17
N THR A 64 -3.55 -8.12 -7.92
CA THR A 64 -4.41 -9.17 -7.33
C THR A 64 -3.62 -10.22 -6.58
N GLN A 65 -2.36 -10.49 -6.95
CA GLN A 65 -1.49 -11.42 -6.21
C GLN A 65 -0.70 -10.71 -5.10
N ALA A 66 -0.21 -9.51 -5.35
CA ALA A 66 0.59 -8.77 -4.37
C ALA A 66 -0.17 -8.54 -3.07
N ASP A 67 -1.43 -8.12 -3.13
CA ASP A 67 -2.27 -7.88 -1.95
C ASP A 67 -2.62 -9.18 -1.21
N VAL A 68 -2.71 -10.32 -1.91
CA VAL A 68 -2.81 -11.64 -1.26
C VAL A 68 -1.56 -11.95 -0.45
N ASP A 69 -0.39 -11.69 -1.01
CA ASP A 69 0.90 -11.93 -0.33
C ASP A 69 1.05 -11.01 0.88
N VAL A 70 0.70 -9.73 0.75
CA VAL A 70 0.74 -8.74 1.85
C VAL A 70 -0.22 -9.12 2.97
N CYS A 71 -1.48 -9.42 2.67
CA CYS A 71 -2.46 -9.89 3.64
C CYS A 71 -1.98 -11.15 4.37
N CYS A 72 -1.44 -12.14 3.63
CA CYS A 72 -0.83 -13.34 4.20
C CYS A 72 0.35 -13.02 5.11
N GLY A 73 1.16 -12.02 4.79
CA GLY A 73 2.28 -11.56 5.62
C GLY A 73 1.82 -11.05 6.97
N TYR A 74 0.77 -10.23 7.02
CA TYR A 74 0.16 -9.80 8.29
C TYR A 74 -0.34 -10.98 9.11
N ALA A 75 -1.05 -11.92 8.50
CA ALA A 75 -1.63 -13.07 9.19
C ALA A 75 -0.57 -14.08 9.69
N LYS A 76 0.44 -14.38 8.87
CA LYS A 76 1.46 -15.41 9.17
C LYS A 76 2.61 -14.89 10.01
N HIS A 77 3.01 -13.63 9.83
CA HIS A 77 4.23 -13.09 10.42
C HIS A 77 3.94 -12.13 11.58
N TYR A 78 3.18 -11.07 11.36
CA TYR A 78 3.06 -9.99 12.32
C TYR A 78 2.07 -10.27 13.45
N LEU A 79 0.83 -10.69 13.15
CA LEU A 79 -0.19 -10.96 14.16
C LEU A 79 0.19 -12.05 15.17
N PRO A 80 0.86 -13.15 14.78
CA PRO A 80 1.36 -14.12 15.75
C PRO A 80 2.53 -13.62 16.59
N THR A 81 3.34 -12.70 16.08
CA THR A 81 4.59 -12.23 16.70
C THR A 81 4.35 -11.15 17.73
N PHE A 82 3.63 -10.08 17.37
CA PHE A 82 3.38 -8.95 18.26
C PHE A 82 2.22 -9.23 19.21
N LYS A 83 2.42 -8.99 20.51
CA LYS A 83 1.49 -9.44 21.56
C LYS A 83 0.67 -8.33 22.21
N GLN A 84 1.03 -7.06 21.98
CA GLN A 84 0.32 -5.94 22.58
C GLN A 84 -1.02 -5.68 21.89
N PRO A 85 -2.14 -5.51 22.64
CA PRO A 85 -3.47 -5.38 22.05
C PRO A 85 -3.60 -4.27 21.02
N GLU A 86 -3.07 -3.07 21.31
CA GLU A 86 -3.12 -1.92 20.42
C GLU A 86 -2.33 -2.15 19.12
N VAL A 87 -1.21 -2.85 19.18
CA VAL A 87 -0.43 -3.22 17.99
C VAL A 87 -1.19 -4.26 17.15
N ARG A 88 -1.77 -5.26 17.79
CA ARG A 88 -2.62 -6.24 17.08
C ARG A 88 -3.85 -5.61 16.43
N MET A 89 -4.45 -4.60 17.07
CA MET A 89 -5.57 -3.85 16.48
C MET A 89 -5.13 -3.13 15.20
N MET A 90 -3.99 -2.45 15.21
CA MET A 90 -3.40 -1.81 14.03
C MET A 90 -3.16 -2.83 12.91
N LEU A 91 -2.42 -3.89 13.20
CA LEU A 91 -2.07 -4.94 12.22
C LEU A 91 -3.31 -5.64 11.65
N SER A 92 -4.35 -5.86 12.47
CA SER A 92 -5.62 -6.45 12.02
C SER A 92 -6.39 -5.51 11.09
N ALA A 93 -6.35 -4.20 11.37
CA ALA A 93 -7.00 -3.21 10.51
C ALA A 93 -6.29 -3.09 9.16
N PHE A 94 -4.96 -3.12 9.13
CA PHE A 94 -4.17 -3.14 7.91
C PHE A 94 -4.46 -4.41 7.09
N ALA A 95 -4.37 -5.59 7.70
CA ALA A 95 -4.71 -6.86 7.02
C ALA A 95 -6.14 -6.88 6.44
N ALA A 96 -7.11 -6.23 7.11
CA ALA A 96 -8.49 -6.14 6.63
C ALA A 96 -8.58 -5.21 5.40
N MET A 97 -7.77 -4.15 5.32
CA MET A 97 -7.73 -3.28 4.14
C MET A 97 -7.10 -3.98 2.93
N GLU A 98 -6.12 -4.84 3.13
CA GLU A 98 -5.56 -5.65 2.03
C GLU A 98 -6.63 -6.54 1.38
N ALA A 99 -7.58 -7.05 2.15
CA ALA A 99 -8.71 -7.79 1.59
C ALA A 99 -9.65 -6.90 0.75
N VAL A 100 -9.83 -5.64 1.14
CA VAL A 100 -10.60 -4.65 0.36
C VAL A 100 -9.86 -4.31 -0.95
N HIS A 101 -8.53 -4.16 -0.91
CA HIS A 101 -7.71 -3.94 -2.11
C HIS A 101 -7.84 -5.12 -3.10
N GLN A 102 -7.73 -6.37 -2.63
CA GLN A 102 -7.93 -7.58 -3.44
C GLN A 102 -9.30 -7.55 -4.15
N GLU A 103 -10.38 -7.29 -3.39
CA GLU A 103 -11.74 -7.19 -3.93
C GLU A 103 -11.84 -6.07 -4.97
N ALA A 104 -11.25 -4.89 -4.71
CA ALA A 104 -11.31 -3.75 -5.61
C ALA A 104 -10.60 -4.00 -6.96
N TYR A 105 -9.42 -4.60 -6.94
CA TYR A 105 -8.70 -4.94 -8.17
C TYR A 105 -9.33 -6.12 -8.91
N SER A 106 -9.95 -7.07 -8.21
CA SER A 106 -10.77 -8.11 -8.81
C SER A 106 -11.99 -7.50 -9.52
N LEU A 107 -12.72 -6.60 -8.87
CA LEU A 107 -13.86 -5.90 -9.46
C LEU A 107 -13.47 -5.11 -10.73
N LEU A 108 -12.29 -4.50 -10.75
CA LEU A 108 -11.76 -3.83 -11.94
C LEU A 108 -11.55 -4.84 -13.09
N LEU A 109 -10.88 -5.98 -12.86
CA LEU A 109 -10.67 -7.01 -13.87
C LEU A 109 -12.02 -7.54 -14.41
N GLU A 110 -12.95 -7.91 -13.54
CA GLU A 110 -14.28 -8.40 -13.91
C GLU A 110 -15.07 -7.35 -14.72
N THR A 111 -15.02 -6.09 -14.30
CA THR A 111 -15.69 -4.98 -15.02
C THR A 111 -15.12 -4.80 -16.43
N LEU A 112 -13.83 -4.96 -16.62
CA LEU A 112 -13.19 -4.87 -17.93
C LEU A 112 -13.46 -6.10 -18.82
N GLY A 113 -14.03 -7.16 -18.25
CA GLY A 113 -14.45 -8.38 -18.96
C GLY A 113 -13.41 -9.50 -18.99
N PHE A 114 -12.48 -9.49 -18.04
CA PHE A 114 -11.52 -10.57 -17.87
C PHE A 114 -12.14 -11.75 -17.10
N GLY A 115 -11.70 -12.96 -17.40
CA GLY A 115 -12.12 -14.18 -16.72
C GLY A 115 -11.13 -14.61 -15.63
N ASP A 116 -11.49 -15.72 -14.94
CA ASP A 116 -10.70 -16.26 -13.82
C ASP A 116 -9.27 -16.68 -14.20
N GLU A 117 -9.00 -16.92 -15.47
CA GLU A 117 -7.68 -17.27 -15.99
C GLU A 117 -6.65 -16.16 -15.81
N GLU A 118 -7.10 -14.90 -15.77
CA GLU A 118 -6.20 -13.75 -15.61
C GLU A 118 -5.47 -13.75 -14.25
N TYR A 119 -6.07 -14.29 -13.20
CA TYR A 119 -5.44 -14.34 -11.87
C TYR A 119 -4.20 -15.24 -11.81
N GLN A 120 -3.98 -16.09 -12.81
CA GLN A 120 -2.82 -16.97 -12.92
C GLN A 120 -1.79 -16.49 -13.96
N GLU A 121 -2.14 -15.50 -14.77
CA GLU A 121 -1.27 -15.03 -15.87
C GLU A 121 0.04 -14.41 -15.37
N PHE A 122 0.06 -13.81 -14.13
CA PHE A 122 1.29 -13.25 -13.55
C PHE A 122 2.41 -14.29 -13.48
N MET A 123 2.10 -15.59 -13.29
CA MET A 123 3.08 -16.68 -13.24
C MET A 123 3.83 -16.90 -14.54
N LYS A 124 3.33 -16.39 -15.67
CA LYS A 124 3.99 -16.50 -16.98
C LYS A 124 5.01 -15.40 -17.22
N HIS A 125 5.03 -14.36 -16.38
CA HIS A 125 5.92 -13.21 -16.52
C HIS A 125 7.03 -13.25 -15.48
N LYS A 126 8.28 -13.43 -15.95
CA LYS A 126 9.43 -13.53 -15.04
C LYS A 126 9.55 -12.34 -14.09
N ALA A 127 9.33 -11.11 -14.57
CA ALA A 127 9.41 -9.90 -13.73
C ALA A 127 8.38 -9.92 -12.60
N MET A 128 7.17 -10.45 -12.82
CA MET A 128 6.14 -10.59 -11.80
C MET A 128 6.47 -11.71 -10.81
N MET A 129 6.94 -12.85 -11.32
CA MET A 129 7.36 -13.98 -10.47
C MET A 129 8.54 -13.63 -9.58
N ASP A 130 9.54 -12.92 -10.11
CA ASP A 130 10.71 -12.48 -9.32
C ASP A 130 10.27 -11.55 -8.17
N LYS A 131 9.27 -10.67 -8.40
CA LYS A 131 8.67 -9.84 -7.35
C LYS A 131 7.93 -10.69 -6.31
N HIS A 132 7.09 -11.62 -6.74
CA HIS A 132 6.35 -12.52 -5.86
C HIS A 132 7.28 -13.38 -5.00
N GLU A 133 8.32 -13.98 -5.58
CA GLU A 133 9.31 -14.77 -4.85
C GLU A 133 10.09 -13.93 -3.82
N HIS A 134 10.36 -12.66 -4.14
CA HIS A 134 10.99 -11.74 -3.21
C HIS A 134 10.15 -11.51 -1.94
N LEU A 135 8.82 -11.56 -2.07
CA LEU A 135 7.86 -11.40 -0.96
C LEU A 135 7.76 -12.65 -0.06
N SER A 136 8.19 -13.82 -0.53
CA SER A 136 7.91 -15.10 0.14
C SER A 136 8.98 -15.53 1.15
N ASN A 137 10.11 -14.83 1.24
CA ASN A 137 11.35 -15.32 1.88
C ASN A 137 11.63 -14.68 3.25
N PHE A 138 10.62 -14.60 4.15
CA PHE A 138 10.75 -13.94 5.44
C PHE A 138 10.50 -14.88 6.62
N GLY A 139 11.24 -14.65 7.72
CA GLY A 139 11.13 -15.38 8.97
C GLY A 139 10.92 -14.47 10.17
N MET A 140 10.29 -15.01 11.24
CA MET A 140 10.02 -14.29 12.50
C MET A 140 10.53 -15.09 13.71
N ASP A 141 11.46 -16.00 13.49
CA ASP A 141 11.94 -16.98 14.48
C ASP A 141 13.01 -16.41 15.43
N THR A 142 13.72 -15.37 15.01
CA THR A 142 14.71 -14.66 15.83
C THR A 142 14.44 -13.15 15.82
N PRO A 143 14.92 -12.40 16.87
CA PRO A 143 14.79 -10.94 16.87
C PRO A 143 15.42 -10.27 15.63
N MET A 144 16.54 -10.80 15.13
CA MET A 144 17.16 -10.30 13.90
C MET A 144 16.27 -10.53 12.69
N ASN A 145 15.66 -11.70 12.54
CA ASN A 145 14.74 -12.00 11.45
C ASN A 145 13.45 -11.17 11.54
N ILE A 146 12.94 -10.89 12.74
CA ILE A 146 11.83 -9.95 12.95
C ILE A 146 12.21 -8.55 12.43
N ALA A 147 13.38 -8.03 12.81
CA ALA A 147 13.85 -6.72 12.35
C ALA A 147 14.01 -6.67 10.82
N LYS A 148 14.62 -7.68 10.21
CA LYS A 148 14.78 -7.82 8.75
C LYS A 148 13.41 -7.85 8.06
N THR A 149 12.50 -8.71 8.50
CA THR A 149 11.17 -8.85 7.90
C THR A 149 10.39 -7.54 7.96
N MET A 150 10.39 -6.83 9.10
CA MET A 150 9.72 -5.54 9.20
C MET A 150 10.32 -4.50 8.25
N ALA A 151 11.64 -4.39 8.19
CA ALA A 151 12.31 -3.40 7.34
C ALA A 151 12.11 -3.69 5.84
N ILE A 152 12.25 -4.96 5.44
CA ILE A 152 12.22 -5.35 4.02
C ILE A 152 10.79 -5.47 3.53
N TYR A 153 9.96 -6.21 4.22
CA TYR A 153 8.58 -6.47 3.82
C TYR A 153 7.74 -5.19 3.85
N SER A 154 7.62 -4.55 5.00
CA SER A 154 6.78 -3.35 5.11
C SER A 154 7.44 -2.10 4.55
N GLY A 155 8.78 -1.99 4.63
CA GLY A 155 9.49 -0.83 4.08
C GLY A 155 9.54 -0.81 2.56
N PHE A 156 9.79 -1.95 1.92
CA PHE A 156 10.02 -1.99 0.48
C PHE A 156 8.93 -2.73 -0.30
N THR A 157 8.26 -3.72 0.25
CA THR A 157 7.15 -4.38 -0.43
C THR A 157 5.95 -3.43 -0.52
N GLU A 158 5.33 -3.10 0.59
CA GLU A 158 4.20 -2.17 0.64
C GLU A 158 4.64 -0.74 0.27
N GLY A 159 5.86 -0.35 0.67
CA GLY A 159 6.37 1.00 0.52
C GLY A 159 6.94 1.36 -0.85
N VAL A 160 7.29 0.41 -1.72
CA VAL A 160 7.95 0.65 -3.01
C VAL A 160 7.32 -0.14 -4.15
N GLN A 161 7.10 -1.46 -3.98
CA GLN A 161 6.73 -2.36 -5.09
C GLN A 161 5.35 -2.11 -5.71
N LEU A 162 4.48 -1.35 -5.05
CA LEU A 162 3.18 -0.95 -5.59
C LEU A 162 3.20 0.46 -6.21
N PHE A 163 4.17 1.29 -5.83
CA PHE A 163 4.16 2.72 -6.13
C PHE A 163 4.43 3.06 -7.62
N SER A 164 5.18 2.23 -8.34
CA SER A 164 5.32 2.38 -9.80
C SER A 164 3.97 2.21 -10.50
N SER A 165 3.25 1.17 -10.13
CA SER A 165 1.93 0.85 -10.64
C SER A 165 0.90 1.94 -10.33
N PHE A 166 0.88 2.45 -9.10
CA PHE A 166 0.02 3.57 -8.72
C PHE A 166 0.29 4.81 -9.56
N ALA A 167 1.54 5.19 -9.74
CA ALA A 167 1.90 6.35 -10.55
C ALA A 167 1.47 6.17 -12.03
N ILE A 168 1.68 4.98 -12.59
CA ILE A 168 1.27 4.66 -13.96
C ILE A 168 -0.25 4.72 -14.10
N LEU A 169 -1.00 4.08 -13.20
CA LEU A 169 -2.46 4.05 -13.25
C LEU A 169 -3.08 5.43 -13.05
N LEU A 170 -2.55 6.26 -12.14
CA LEU A 170 -3.04 7.63 -11.90
C LEU A 170 -2.75 8.60 -13.04
N ASN A 171 -1.88 8.25 -13.96
CA ASN A 171 -1.70 9.06 -15.16
C ASN A 171 -2.94 9.05 -16.09
N PHE A 172 -3.75 7.99 -16.09
CA PHE A 172 -4.99 7.93 -16.89
C PHE A 172 -6.04 8.93 -16.42
N PRO A 173 -6.44 9.00 -15.13
CA PRO A 173 -7.35 10.06 -14.66
C PRO A 173 -6.78 11.47 -14.79
N ARG A 174 -5.46 11.67 -14.76
CA ARG A 174 -4.80 12.94 -15.10
C ARG A 174 -5.20 13.40 -16.52
N HIS A 175 -5.39 12.47 -17.45
CA HIS A 175 -5.86 12.70 -18.81
C HIS A 175 -7.38 12.47 -18.99
N ASN A 176 -8.14 12.52 -17.90
CA ASN A 176 -9.60 12.39 -17.91
C ASN A 176 -10.13 11.01 -18.39
N LEU A 177 -9.34 9.95 -18.18
CA LEU A 177 -9.64 8.55 -18.50
C LEU A 177 -9.65 7.70 -17.23
N MET A 178 -10.40 6.60 -17.23
CA MET A 178 -10.36 5.58 -16.17
C MET A 178 -10.50 6.18 -14.75
N LYS A 179 -11.49 7.02 -14.52
CA LYS A 179 -11.65 7.80 -13.28
C LYS A 179 -12.01 6.95 -12.07
N GLY A 180 -12.84 5.92 -12.26
CA GLY A 180 -13.20 4.99 -11.19
C GLY A 180 -11.97 4.19 -10.72
N MET A 181 -11.18 3.66 -11.66
CA MET A 181 -9.86 3.09 -11.37
C MET A 181 -8.98 4.07 -10.59
N GLY A 182 -8.92 5.32 -11.04
CA GLY A 182 -8.16 6.37 -10.36
C GLY A 182 -8.62 6.61 -8.93
N GLN A 183 -9.92 6.53 -8.65
CA GLN A 183 -10.46 6.65 -7.31
C GLN A 183 -10.02 5.49 -6.41
N ILE A 184 -10.13 4.24 -6.88
CA ILE A 184 -9.65 3.05 -6.18
C ILE A 184 -8.16 3.18 -5.86
N VAL A 185 -7.34 3.49 -6.87
CA VAL A 185 -5.88 3.65 -6.71
C VAL A 185 -5.53 4.77 -5.72
N THR A 186 -6.25 5.89 -5.75
CA THR A 186 -6.02 6.98 -4.79
C THR A 186 -6.30 6.55 -3.35
N TRP A 187 -7.36 5.80 -3.13
CA TRP A 187 -7.67 5.26 -1.80
C TRP A 187 -6.66 4.21 -1.36
N SER A 188 -6.23 3.33 -2.27
CA SER A 188 -5.16 2.36 -1.97
C SER A 188 -3.85 3.04 -1.57
N ILE A 189 -3.39 4.06 -2.30
CA ILE A 189 -2.16 4.80 -1.94
C ILE A 189 -2.25 5.43 -0.54
N ARG A 190 -3.40 5.97 -0.19
CA ARG A 190 -3.64 6.55 1.13
C ARG A 190 -3.50 5.48 2.22
N ASP A 191 -4.10 4.31 2.01
CA ASP A 191 -4.01 3.19 2.94
C ASP A 191 -2.57 2.66 3.04
N GLU A 192 -1.89 2.43 1.91
CA GLU A 192 -0.49 1.98 1.88
C GLU A 192 0.46 2.99 2.56
N THR A 193 0.18 4.28 2.42
CA THR A 193 0.96 5.31 3.13
C THR A 193 0.82 5.16 4.64
N LEU A 194 -0.40 4.96 5.14
CA LEU A 194 -0.66 4.72 6.56
C LEU A 194 -0.02 3.42 7.05
N HIS A 195 -0.09 2.34 6.24
CA HIS A 195 0.54 1.05 6.56
C HIS A 195 2.05 1.21 6.73
N VAL A 196 2.72 1.83 5.77
CA VAL A 196 4.17 2.07 5.81
C VAL A 196 4.57 2.95 6.99
N GLU A 197 3.80 3.98 7.33
CA GLU A 197 4.06 4.83 8.50
C GLU A 197 3.95 4.05 9.81
N GLY A 198 2.86 3.28 9.97
CA GLY A 198 2.63 2.44 11.14
C GLY A 198 3.70 1.36 11.31
N MET A 199 4.05 0.67 10.23
CA MET A 199 5.06 -0.39 10.24
C MET A 199 6.48 0.16 10.42
N SER A 200 6.82 1.31 9.85
CA SER A 200 8.09 2.00 10.10
C SER A 200 8.21 2.43 11.57
N GLN A 201 7.12 2.87 12.18
CA GLN A 201 7.10 3.18 13.60
C GLN A 201 7.23 1.92 14.47
N LEU A 202 6.61 0.81 14.07
CA LEU A 202 6.75 -0.48 14.74
C LEU A 202 8.21 -0.96 14.67
N PHE A 203 8.84 -0.89 13.51
CA PHE A 203 10.26 -1.21 13.32
C PHE A 203 11.16 -0.36 14.23
N ARG A 204 11.01 0.97 14.21
CA ARG A 204 11.82 1.87 15.06
C ARG A 204 11.62 1.58 16.54
N THR A 205 10.38 1.27 16.96
CA THR A 205 10.08 0.90 18.35
C THR A 205 10.76 -0.41 18.71
N PHE A 206 10.72 -1.41 17.81
CA PHE A 206 11.37 -2.69 18.03
C PHE A 206 12.90 -2.58 18.14
N ILE A 207 13.51 -1.77 17.27
CA ILE A 207 14.95 -1.48 17.35
C ILE A 207 15.32 -0.72 18.64
N ALA A 208 14.48 0.22 19.08
CA ALA A 208 14.71 0.93 20.35
C ALA A 208 14.64 0.00 21.57
N GLU A 209 13.83 -1.06 21.51
CA GLU A 209 13.75 -2.10 22.54
C GLU A 209 14.89 -3.13 22.44
N ASN A 210 15.56 -3.25 21.29
CA ASN A 210 16.63 -4.20 20.99
C ASN A 210 17.78 -3.50 20.25
N PRO A 211 18.48 -2.55 20.90
CA PRO A 211 19.46 -1.69 20.21
C PRO A 211 20.68 -2.42 19.64
N GLU A 212 20.99 -3.61 20.16
CA GLU A 212 22.06 -4.48 19.65
C GLU A 212 21.79 -5.00 18.23
N LEU A 213 20.53 -5.01 17.79
CA LEU A 213 20.15 -5.40 16.43
C LEU A 213 20.50 -4.32 15.40
N TRP A 214 20.65 -3.04 15.82
CA TRP A 214 20.96 -1.93 14.92
C TRP A 214 22.44 -1.89 14.55
N ASN A 215 22.95 -2.98 14.00
CA ASN A 215 24.34 -3.19 13.63
C ASN A 215 24.56 -3.07 12.10
N ASP A 216 25.82 -3.19 11.69
CA ASP A 216 26.19 -3.02 10.28
C ASP A 216 25.65 -4.16 9.39
N GLU A 217 25.44 -5.36 9.92
CA GLU A 217 24.87 -6.50 9.20
C GLU A 217 23.41 -6.19 8.80
N LEU A 218 22.57 -5.79 9.77
CA LEU A 218 21.16 -5.44 9.49
C LEU A 218 21.06 -4.29 8.49
N LYS A 219 21.88 -3.24 8.67
CA LYS A 219 21.90 -2.08 7.75
C LYS A 219 22.32 -2.47 6.34
N TYR A 220 23.33 -3.33 6.21
CA TYR A 220 23.76 -3.83 4.91
C TYR A 220 22.65 -4.60 4.21
N GLU A 221 21.95 -5.49 4.90
CA GLU A 221 20.84 -6.25 4.33
C GLU A 221 19.66 -5.36 3.92
N ILE A 222 19.36 -4.31 4.71
CA ILE A 222 18.33 -3.32 4.34
C ILE A 222 18.71 -2.60 3.03
N TYR A 223 19.98 -2.19 2.87
CA TYR A 223 20.46 -1.57 1.63
C TYR A 223 20.39 -2.54 0.44
N CYS A 224 20.84 -3.77 0.59
CA CYS A 224 20.73 -4.79 -0.47
C CYS A 224 19.28 -5.04 -0.87
N ALA A 225 18.36 -5.06 0.09
CA ALA A 225 16.94 -5.22 -0.18
C ALA A 225 16.36 -4.01 -0.94
N ALA A 226 16.77 -2.78 -0.59
CA ALA A 226 16.36 -1.58 -1.30
C ALA A 226 16.84 -1.60 -2.76
N GLU A 227 18.12 -1.92 -3.00
CA GLU A 227 18.68 -2.07 -4.35
C GLU A 227 17.96 -3.15 -5.14
N ARG A 228 17.74 -4.32 -4.53
CA ARG A 228 17.04 -5.43 -5.18
C ARG A 228 15.60 -5.08 -5.53
N THR A 229 14.89 -4.39 -4.64
CA THR A 229 13.51 -3.94 -4.90
C THR A 229 13.47 -2.97 -6.10
N VAL A 230 14.38 -2.01 -6.18
CA VAL A 230 14.47 -1.07 -7.32
C VAL A 230 14.77 -1.80 -8.63
N GLU A 231 15.66 -2.82 -8.62
CA GLU A 231 15.92 -3.65 -9.81
C GLU A 231 14.67 -4.41 -10.28
N LEU A 232 13.90 -4.96 -9.34
CA LEU A 232 12.67 -5.67 -9.63
C LEU A 232 11.60 -4.73 -10.22
N GLU A 233 11.49 -3.52 -9.65
CA GLU A 233 10.60 -2.49 -10.17
C GLU A 233 11.01 -2.03 -11.57
N ASP A 234 12.30 -1.81 -11.83
CA ASP A 234 12.79 -1.46 -13.17
C ASP A 234 12.39 -2.50 -14.22
N ALA A 235 12.54 -3.79 -13.92
CA ALA A 235 12.15 -4.87 -14.81
C ALA A 235 10.63 -4.96 -15.02
N PHE A 236 9.85 -4.71 -13.98
CA PHE A 236 8.39 -4.68 -14.05
C PHE A 236 7.88 -3.48 -14.87
N ILE A 237 8.47 -2.29 -14.67
CA ILE A 237 8.15 -1.09 -15.44
C ILE A 237 8.43 -1.33 -16.93
N ASP A 238 9.58 -1.93 -17.28
CA ASP A 238 9.90 -2.27 -18.67
C ASP A 238 8.87 -3.22 -19.27
N LEU A 239 8.44 -4.24 -18.54
CA LEU A 239 7.38 -5.16 -18.97
C LEU A 239 6.06 -4.42 -19.21
N CYS A 240 5.65 -3.52 -18.30
CA CYS A 240 4.39 -2.79 -18.42
C CYS A 240 4.38 -1.86 -19.63
N PHE A 241 5.51 -1.19 -19.92
CA PHE A 241 5.61 -0.24 -21.03
C PHE A 241 5.89 -0.90 -22.38
N GLU A 242 6.03 -2.23 -22.46
CA GLU A 242 6.26 -2.91 -23.72
C GLU A 242 5.06 -2.73 -24.68
N GLY A 243 5.26 -1.91 -25.72
CA GLY A 243 4.23 -1.58 -26.70
C GLY A 243 3.17 -0.57 -26.23
N ALA A 244 3.30 -0.01 -25.03
CA ALA A 244 2.40 1.03 -24.52
C ALA A 244 2.88 2.43 -24.96
N ASP A 245 1.92 3.33 -25.17
CA ASP A 245 2.15 4.77 -25.42
C ASP A 245 1.32 5.56 -24.39
N VAL A 246 1.96 5.87 -23.27
CA VAL A 246 1.31 6.55 -22.14
C VAL A 246 1.55 8.04 -22.26
N PRO A 247 0.50 8.88 -22.40
CA PRO A 247 0.68 10.33 -22.58
C PRO A 247 1.42 10.97 -21.41
N ASP A 248 2.41 11.81 -21.72
CA ASP A 248 3.16 12.62 -20.75
C ASP A 248 3.75 11.83 -19.57
N LEU A 249 4.13 10.56 -19.81
CA LEU A 249 4.76 9.70 -18.83
C LEU A 249 5.66 8.66 -19.49
N THR A 250 6.92 8.62 -19.09
CA THR A 250 7.93 7.71 -19.62
C THR A 250 8.35 6.66 -18.59
N PRO A 251 8.84 5.48 -19.04
CA PRO A 251 9.43 4.50 -18.13
C PRO A 251 10.56 5.09 -17.26
N GLY A 252 11.37 5.99 -17.85
CA GLY A 252 12.47 6.64 -17.15
C GLY A 252 12.01 7.49 -15.97
N GLU A 253 10.94 8.28 -16.12
CA GLU A 253 10.37 9.08 -15.03
C GLU A 253 9.82 8.21 -13.91
N ILE A 254 9.17 7.07 -14.23
CA ILE A 254 8.69 6.12 -13.21
C ILE A 254 9.87 5.47 -12.48
N LYS A 255 10.93 5.07 -13.18
CA LYS A 255 12.14 4.50 -12.56
C LYS A 255 12.82 5.51 -11.61
N GLU A 256 12.89 6.77 -11.99
CA GLU A 256 13.38 7.85 -11.10
C GLU A 256 12.45 8.04 -9.88
N TYR A 257 11.13 7.96 -10.08
CA TYR A 257 10.17 8.05 -9.00
C TYR A 257 10.34 6.90 -7.99
N ILE A 258 10.58 5.68 -8.45
CA ILE A 258 10.84 4.53 -7.57
C ILE A 258 12.12 4.72 -6.75
N ARG A 259 13.19 5.28 -7.32
CA ARG A 259 14.39 5.64 -6.57
C ARG A 259 14.12 6.70 -5.51
N TYR A 260 13.33 7.71 -5.86
CA TYR A 260 12.89 8.73 -4.91
C TYR A 260 12.09 8.12 -3.75
N ILE A 261 11.13 7.25 -4.02
CA ILE A 261 10.34 6.56 -2.99
C ILE A 261 11.23 5.66 -2.13
N ALA A 262 12.12 4.86 -2.72
CA ALA A 262 13.05 3.98 -1.98
C ALA A 262 13.94 4.77 -1.00
N ASP A 263 14.48 5.92 -1.42
CA ASP A 263 15.24 6.82 -0.55
C ASP A 263 14.39 7.34 0.63
N ARG A 264 13.12 7.66 0.40
CA ARG A 264 12.20 8.07 1.47
C ARG A 264 11.93 6.94 2.46
N ARG A 265 11.79 5.69 1.99
CA ARG A 265 11.61 4.51 2.85
C ARG A 265 12.85 4.24 3.69
N LEU A 266 14.04 4.35 3.10
CA LEU A 266 15.30 4.27 3.84
C LEU A 266 15.36 5.31 4.97
N LEU A 267 15.01 6.57 4.69
CA LEU A 267 14.94 7.63 5.72
C LEU A 267 13.91 7.28 6.82
N GLY A 268 12.75 6.74 6.45
CA GLY A 268 11.72 6.28 7.38
C GLY A 268 12.20 5.20 8.34
N LEU A 269 13.11 4.33 7.89
CA LEU A 269 13.76 3.29 8.70
C LEU A 269 14.97 3.81 9.50
N GLY A 270 15.34 5.09 9.38
CA GLY A 270 16.52 5.67 10.04
C GLY A 270 17.83 5.44 9.29
N MET A 271 17.76 5.06 8.00
CA MET A 271 18.90 4.85 7.10
C MET A 271 19.24 6.12 6.31
N LYS A 272 20.32 6.10 5.56
CA LYS A 272 20.69 7.17 4.62
C LYS A 272 20.18 6.84 3.22
N LYS A 273 19.92 7.88 2.42
CA LYS A 273 19.66 7.75 0.98
C LYS A 273 20.85 7.11 0.25
N ILE A 274 20.57 6.30 -0.77
CA ILE A 274 21.59 5.67 -1.63
C ILE A 274 21.37 5.94 -3.12
N PHE A 275 20.15 6.29 -3.54
CA PHE A 275 19.82 6.52 -4.94
C PHE A 275 20.02 8.00 -5.37
N GLY A 276 20.14 8.91 -4.41
CA GLY A 276 20.49 10.32 -4.66
C GLY A 276 19.37 11.17 -5.25
N SER A 277 18.11 10.70 -5.17
CA SER A 277 16.97 11.48 -5.64
C SER A 277 16.65 12.61 -4.64
N GLU A 278 16.77 13.85 -5.08
CA GLU A 278 16.54 15.04 -4.24
C GLU A 278 15.07 15.47 -4.24
N GLU A 279 14.42 15.48 -5.40
CA GLU A 279 13.07 15.97 -5.61
C GLU A 279 12.18 14.88 -6.23
N ASN A 280 10.86 14.97 -5.98
CA ASN A 280 9.89 14.09 -6.64
C ASN A 280 9.85 14.38 -8.15
N PRO A 281 10.19 13.41 -9.01
CA PRO A 281 10.14 13.60 -10.46
C PRO A 281 8.71 13.70 -11.02
N LEU A 282 7.70 13.35 -10.21
CA LEU A 282 6.28 13.37 -10.57
C LEU A 282 5.48 14.34 -9.68
N PRO A 283 5.74 15.68 -9.75
CA PRO A 283 5.06 16.63 -8.87
C PRO A 283 3.54 16.68 -9.05
N TRP A 284 3.05 16.31 -10.23
CA TRP A 284 1.61 16.21 -10.50
C TRP A 284 0.93 15.13 -9.64
N LEU A 285 1.65 14.07 -9.29
CA LEU A 285 1.13 12.98 -8.44
C LEU A 285 0.86 13.48 -7.02
N ASP A 286 1.82 14.20 -6.42
CA ASP A 286 1.63 14.84 -5.12
C ASP A 286 0.43 15.80 -5.13
N TYR A 287 0.27 16.57 -6.21
CA TYR A 287 -0.87 17.47 -6.36
C TYR A 287 -2.21 16.73 -6.40
N MET A 288 -2.30 15.61 -7.14
CA MET A 288 -3.51 14.80 -7.21
C MET A 288 -3.87 14.19 -5.86
N LEU A 289 -2.90 13.62 -5.15
CA LEU A 289 -3.10 12.99 -3.85
C LEU A 289 -3.57 14.01 -2.79
N ASN A 290 -2.92 15.17 -2.73
CA ASN A 290 -3.29 16.24 -1.80
C ASN A 290 -4.68 16.84 -2.09
N ALA A 291 -5.09 16.92 -3.37
CA ALA A 291 -6.41 17.44 -3.74
C ALA A 291 -7.56 16.57 -3.23
N VAL A 292 -7.37 15.24 -3.18
CA VAL A 292 -8.35 14.29 -2.66
C VAL A 292 -8.48 14.38 -1.14
N GLU A 293 -7.38 14.60 -0.40
CA GLU A 293 -7.44 14.83 1.05
C GLU A 293 -8.30 16.03 1.42
N HIS A 294 -8.20 17.13 0.66
CA HIS A 294 -9.03 18.31 0.87
C HIS A 294 -10.51 18.05 0.59
N ALA A 295 -10.87 17.30 -0.45
CA ALA A 295 -12.24 16.94 -0.75
C ALA A 295 -12.86 16.08 0.37
N ASN A 296 -12.17 15.04 0.81
CA ASN A 296 -12.62 14.17 1.90
C ASN A 296 -12.78 14.91 3.24
N PHE A 297 -11.95 15.93 3.51
CA PHE A 297 -12.08 16.77 4.69
C PHE A 297 -13.42 17.54 4.73
N PHE A 298 -13.90 18.01 3.58
CA PHE A 298 -15.20 18.71 3.50
C PHE A 298 -16.38 17.74 3.58
N GLU A 299 -16.29 16.56 3.02
CA GLU A 299 -17.32 15.52 3.06
C GLU A 299 -17.46 14.92 4.47
N ASN A 300 -16.39 14.65 5.18
CA ASN A 300 -16.42 14.15 6.56
C ASN A 300 -17.07 15.18 7.53
N ARG A 301 -16.91 16.49 7.32
CA ARG A 301 -17.60 17.51 8.12
C ARG A 301 -19.11 17.47 7.92
N ALA A 302 -19.61 17.15 6.73
CA ALA A 302 -21.05 17.05 6.48
C ALA A 302 -21.69 15.87 7.22
N THR A 303 -20.99 14.73 7.37
CA THR A 303 -21.46 13.54 8.11
C THR A 303 -21.42 13.72 9.62
N GLU A 304 -20.46 14.44 10.16
CA GLU A 304 -20.41 14.76 11.60
C GLU A 304 -21.53 15.73 12.02
N TYR A 305 -21.90 16.66 11.16
CA TYR A 305 -23.02 17.57 11.41
C TYR A 305 -24.38 16.83 11.45
N ALA A 306 -24.54 15.78 10.64
CA ALA A 306 -25.75 14.94 10.66
C ALA A 306 -25.84 14.05 11.93
N ARG A 307 -24.72 13.67 12.55
CA ARG A 307 -24.70 12.91 13.83
C ARG A 307 -24.99 13.79 15.05
N ALA A 308 -24.69 15.07 15.02
CA ALA A 308 -24.92 16.00 16.13
C ALA A 308 -26.42 16.36 16.31
N SER A 309 -27.29 16.03 15.36
CA SER A 309 -28.74 16.33 15.43
C SER A 309 -29.59 15.27 16.12
N THR A 310 -29.01 14.17 16.60
CA THR A 310 -29.70 13.11 17.34
C THR A 310 -29.32 13.06 18.83
N THR A 311 -29.40 14.18 19.52
CA THR A 311 -29.35 14.24 20.99
C THR A 311 -30.76 14.31 21.55
N GLY A 312 -31.42 13.15 21.70
CA GLY A 312 -32.65 12.95 22.45
C GLY A 312 -32.43 11.84 23.46
N ASN A 313 -32.89 12.02 24.69
CA ASN A 313 -32.86 11.01 25.73
C ASN A 313 -34.01 10.00 25.48
N TRP A 314 -33.75 8.68 25.51
CA TRP A 314 -34.76 7.63 25.31
C TRP A 314 -35.98 7.78 26.23
N GLN A 315 -35.86 8.49 27.38
CA GLN A 315 -36.93 8.78 28.31
C GLN A 315 -37.97 9.78 27.78
N ASP A 316 -37.65 10.55 26.71
CA ASP A 316 -38.57 11.58 26.17
C ASP A 316 -39.51 11.01 25.08
N ILE A 317 -39.30 9.72 24.66
CA ILE A 317 -40.10 9.04 23.62
C ILE A 317 -41.37 8.38 24.22
N PHE A 318 -41.42 8.18 25.52
CA PHE A 318 -42.50 7.45 26.20
C PHE A 318 -43.31 8.33 27.18
N LYS A 319 -43.38 9.64 26.98
CA LYS A 319 -44.29 10.55 27.68
C LYS A 319 -45.49 10.94 26.86
#